data_36bd31bf39d4b0a7bebbab772ce10a00
#
_entry.id   36bd31bf39d4b0a7bebbab772ce10a00
#
_cell.length_a   1.000
_cell.length_b   1.000
_cell.length_c   1.000
_cell.angle_alpha   90.00
_cell.angle_beta   90.00
_cell.angle_gamma   90.00
#
_symmetry.space_group_name_H-M   'P 1'
#
loop_
_entity.id
_entity.type
_entity.pdbx_description
1 polymer ?
#
loop_
_entity_poly.entity_id
_entity_poly.type
_entity_poly.pdbx_seq_one_letter_code
_entity_poly.pdbx_strand_id
1 'polypeptide(L)'
;MEPELAALTSTAAATLVGLMVTDAWASARARVVGFLSRGDADAGTAAEADLEVVRAELADAVASGDQPVLADAEAEWRTRLRRVLAADPGAVAELRALLDELAPPAAADGADGRGAVHNTMNGEAWGSFVQGRDFSNLTIGAPGTPGPPGPPGSL
;
A
#
# COMPACT_ATOMS: atom_id res chain seq x y z
N MET A 1 -1.27 -25.54 -1.97
CA MET A 1 -0.85 -24.42 -1.10
C MET A 1 -2.09 -23.88 -0.41
N GLU A 2 -2.02 -23.71 0.89
CA GLU A 2 -3.15 -23.19 1.65
C GLU A 2 -3.44 -21.75 1.27
N PRO A 3 -4.72 -21.31 1.20
CA PRO A 3 -5.09 -19.96 0.82
C PRO A 3 -4.47 -18.89 1.74
N GLU A 4 -4.20 -19.23 3.00
CA GLU A 4 -3.54 -18.33 3.96
C GLU A 4 -2.10 -18.00 3.56
N LEU A 5 -1.32 -18.98 3.11
CA LEU A 5 0.05 -18.76 2.62
C LEU A 5 0.06 -17.96 1.31
N ALA A 6 -0.91 -18.18 0.45
CA ALA A 6 -1.06 -17.40 -0.77
C ALA A 6 -1.38 -15.92 -0.47
N ALA A 7 -2.26 -15.67 0.50
CA ALA A 7 -2.58 -14.33 0.96
C ALA A 7 -1.36 -13.65 1.62
N LEU A 8 -0.64 -14.37 2.48
CA LEU A 8 0.57 -13.87 3.14
C LEU A 8 1.65 -13.46 2.13
N THR A 9 1.95 -14.32 1.15
CA THR A 9 2.95 -14.02 0.11
C THR A 9 2.53 -12.86 -0.78
N SER A 10 1.24 -12.70 -1.07
CA SER A 10 0.71 -11.58 -1.85
C SER A 10 0.84 -10.27 -1.07
N THR A 11 0.46 -10.25 0.19
CA THR A 11 0.60 -9.08 1.06
C THR A 11 2.07 -8.70 1.22
N ALA A 12 2.94 -9.68 1.45
CA ALA A 12 4.38 -9.44 1.58
C ALA A 12 4.99 -8.87 0.29
N ALA A 13 4.65 -9.41 -0.87
CA ALA A 13 5.14 -8.91 -2.16
C ALA A 13 4.72 -7.46 -2.40
N ALA A 14 3.45 -7.14 -2.21
CA ALA A 14 2.94 -5.77 -2.36
C ALA A 14 3.60 -4.80 -1.36
N THR A 15 3.78 -5.21 -0.10
CA THR A 15 4.46 -4.41 0.91
C THR A 15 5.92 -4.14 0.54
N LEU A 16 6.66 -5.16 0.10
CA LEU A 16 8.06 -5.01 -0.30
C LEU A 16 8.21 -4.09 -1.51
N VAL A 17 7.43 -4.28 -2.56
CA VAL A 17 7.43 -3.42 -3.75
C VAL A 17 7.07 -1.98 -3.37
N GLY A 18 6.04 -1.79 -2.55
CA GLY A 18 5.65 -0.48 -2.07
C GLY A 18 6.75 0.22 -1.25
N LEU A 19 7.47 -0.50 -0.39
CA LEU A 19 8.58 0.04 0.38
C LEU A 19 9.78 0.43 -0.49
N MET A 20 10.12 -0.38 -1.51
CA MET A 20 11.25 -0.13 -2.40
C MET A 20 11.17 1.19 -3.14
N VAL A 21 9.96 1.69 -3.41
CA VAL A 21 9.72 2.96 -4.09
C VAL A 21 9.62 4.16 -3.13
N THR A 22 9.84 3.94 -1.84
CA THR A 22 9.78 4.98 -0.79
C THR A 22 11.10 5.11 -0.03
N ASP A 23 11.26 6.21 0.70
CA ASP A 23 12.43 6.43 1.58
C ASP A 23 12.49 5.44 2.76
N ALA A 24 11.37 4.83 3.11
CA ALA A 24 11.29 3.80 4.16
C ALA A 24 12.13 2.54 3.82
N TRP A 25 12.44 2.33 2.54
CA TRP A 25 13.30 1.23 2.10
C TRP A 25 14.66 1.21 2.79
N ALA A 26 15.29 2.36 3.00
CA ALA A 26 16.58 2.46 3.67
C ALA A 26 16.58 1.79 5.06
N SER A 27 15.48 1.90 5.79
CA SER A 27 15.30 1.28 7.11
C SER A 27 14.90 -0.20 7.04
N ALA A 28 14.17 -0.58 5.98
CA ALA A 28 13.65 -1.94 5.80
C ALA A 28 14.68 -2.90 5.19
N ARG A 29 15.58 -2.40 4.35
CA ARG A 29 16.51 -3.18 3.53
C ARG A 29 17.28 -4.26 4.32
N ALA A 30 17.92 -3.89 5.41
CA ALA A 30 18.74 -4.82 6.19
C ALA A 30 17.94 -6.01 6.72
N ARG A 31 16.69 -5.80 7.08
CA ARG A 31 15.77 -6.84 7.59
C ARG A 31 15.30 -7.77 6.49
N VAL A 32 14.97 -7.19 5.33
CA VAL A 32 14.58 -7.97 4.14
C VAL A 32 15.76 -8.83 3.68
N VAL A 33 16.97 -8.29 3.62
CA VAL A 33 18.19 -9.03 3.31
C VAL A 33 18.41 -10.16 4.32
N GLY A 34 18.29 -9.89 5.62
CA GLY A 34 18.42 -10.88 6.68
C GLY A 34 17.42 -12.03 6.52
N PHE A 35 16.17 -11.73 6.20
CA PHE A 35 15.15 -12.74 5.93
C PHE A 35 15.47 -13.59 4.69
N LEU A 36 15.88 -12.96 3.59
CA LEU A 36 16.18 -13.66 2.34
C LEU A 36 17.44 -14.52 2.41
N SER A 37 18.45 -14.06 3.14
CA SER A 37 19.73 -14.75 3.29
C SER A 37 19.72 -15.87 4.32
N ARG A 38 18.72 -15.90 5.18
CA ARG A 38 18.61 -16.87 6.30
C ARG A 38 19.86 -16.90 7.18
N GLY A 39 20.55 -15.77 7.30
CA GLY A 39 21.77 -15.62 8.08
C GLY A 39 23.06 -16.00 7.37
N ASP A 40 23.00 -16.39 6.12
CA ASP A 40 24.18 -16.63 5.26
C ASP A 40 24.73 -15.30 4.73
N ALA A 41 25.98 -14.99 5.04
CA ALA A 41 26.60 -13.71 4.66
C ALA A 41 26.80 -13.56 3.15
N ASP A 42 27.16 -14.63 2.44
CA ASP A 42 27.37 -14.60 0.99
C ASP A 42 26.02 -14.47 0.27
N ALA A 43 24.99 -15.20 0.72
CA ALA A 43 23.62 -15.04 0.23
C ALA A 43 23.07 -13.65 0.54
N GLY A 44 23.43 -13.06 1.68
CA GLY A 44 23.07 -11.70 2.04
C GLY A 44 23.62 -10.66 1.08
N THR A 45 24.89 -10.74 0.73
CA THR A 45 25.52 -9.83 -0.23
C THR A 45 24.89 -9.95 -1.62
N ALA A 46 24.61 -11.16 -2.08
CA ALA A 46 23.92 -11.39 -3.36
C ALA A 46 22.49 -10.83 -3.33
N ALA A 47 21.74 -11.09 -2.26
CA ALA A 47 20.37 -10.57 -2.09
C ALA A 47 20.36 -9.04 -2.07
N GLU A 48 21.31 -8.40 -1.41
CA GLU A 48 21.43 -6.95 -1.37
C GLU A 48 21.66 -6.36 -2.77
N ALA A 49 22.54 -6.93 -3.55
CA ALA A 49 22.79 -6.50 -4.93
C ALA A 49 21.55 -6.65 -5.82
N ASP A 50 20.87 -7.80 -5.73
CA ASP A 50 19.62 -8.05 -6.47
C ASP A 50 18.52 -7.02 -6.10
N LEU A 51 18.38 -6.72 -4.80
CA LEU A 51 17.39 -5.77 -4.31
C LEU A 51 17.64 -4.35 -4.83
N GLU A 52 18.90 -3.92 -4.93
CA GLU A 52 19.23 -2.60 -5.47
C GLU A 52 18.92 -2.48 -6.97
N VAL A 53 19.15 -3.54 -7.75
CA VAL A 53 18.76 -3.58 -9.17
C VAL A 53 17.24 -3.45 -9.32
N VAL A 54 16.48 -4.27 -8.60
CA VAL A 54 15.03 -4.24 -8.64
C VAL A 54 14.50 -2.88 -8.19
N ARG A 55 15.09 -2.29 -7.14
CA ARG A 55 14.71 -0.96 -6.67
C ARG A 55 14.89 0.12 -7.74
N ALA A 56 16.00 0.10 -8.47
CA ALA A 56 16.25 1.05 -9.55
C ALA A 56 15.19 0.91 -10.66
N GLU A 57 14.87 -0.31 -11.07
CA GLU A 57 13.83 -0.59 -12.07
C GLU A 57 12.45 -0.12 -11.62
N LEU A 58 12.10 -0.36 -10.36
CA LEU A 58 10.83 0.09 -9.79
C LEU A 58 10.75 1.62 -9.68
N ALA A 59 11.84 2.29 -9.33
CA ALA A 59 11.90 3.75 -9.29
C ALA A 59 11.65 4.35 -10.69
N ASP A 60 12.24 3.78 -11.71
CA ASP A 60 12.03 4.20 -13.11
C ASP A 60 10.59 3.93 -13.55
N ALA A 61 10.02 2.79 -13.18
CA ALA A 61 8.64 2.44 -13.47
C ALA A 61 7.64 3.40 -12.81
N VAL A 62 7.88 3.80 -11.58
CA VAL A 62 7.05 4.80 -10.89
C VAL A 62 7.17 6.16 -11.56
N ALA A 63 8.38 6.59 -11.93
CA ALA A 63 8.60 7.86 -12.59
C ALA A 63 7.93 7.95 -13.98
N SER A 64 7.87 6.82 -14.69
CA SER A 64 7.21 6.72 -16.01
C SER A 64 5.73 6.35 -15.96
N GLY A 65 5.20 5.98 -14.78
CA GLY A 65 3.82 5.51 -14.62
C GLY A 65 3.56 4.12 -15.21
N ASP A 66 4.60 3.28 -15.29
CA ASP A 66 4.53 1.92 -15.85
C ASP A 66 3.97 0.92 -14.83
N GLN A 67 2.65 0.89 -14.71
CA GLN A 67 1.93 -0.01 -13.80
C GLN A 67 2.16 -1.51 -14.08
N PRO A 68 2.24 -1.97 -15.34
CA PRO A 68 2.61 -3.34 -15.65
C PRO A 68 3.92 -3.81 -15.03
N VAL A 69 4.96 -3.01 -15.04
CA VAL A 69 6.26 -3.35 -14.42
C VAL A 69 6.13 -3.54 -12.91
N LEU A 70 5.34 -2.71 -12.24
CA LEU A 70 5.07 -2.85 -10.80
C LEU A 70 4.32 -4.16 -10.50
N ALA A 71 3.31 -4.49 -11.30
CA ALA A 71 2.55 -5.73 -11.16
C ALA A 71 3.40 -6.99 -11.41
N ASP A 72 4.28 -6.94 -12.39
CA ASP A 72 5.22 -8.02 -12.69
C ASP A 72 6.22 -8.23 -11.55
N ALA A 73 6.74 -7.16 -10.99
CA ALA A 73 7.62 -7.22 -9.82
C ALA A 73 6.92 -7.85 -8.61
N GLU A 74 5.67 -7.48 -8.33
CA GLU A 74 4.88 -8.12 -7.27
C GLU A 74 4.68 -9.63 -7.51
N ALA A 75 4.41 -10.03 -8.76
CA ALA A 75 4.26 -11.43 -9.13
C ALA A 75 5.55 -12.23 -8.96
N GLU A 76 6.68 -11.66 -9.31
CA GLU A 76 8.00 -12.24 -9.11
C GLU A 76 8.32 -12.40 -7.63
N TRP A 77 8.12 -11.34 -6.83
CA TRP A 77 8.31 -11.40 -5.38
C TRP A 77 7.42 -12.44 -4.71
N ARG A 78 6.16 -12.53 -5.12
CA ARG A 78 5.24 -13.56 -4.64
C ARG A 78 5.77 -14.97 -4.92
N THR A 79 6.33 -15.18 -6.09
CA THR A 79 6.94 -16.46 -6.47
C THR A 79 8.20 -16.76 -5.66
N ARG A 80 9.07 -15.76 -5.46
CA ARG A 80 10.29 -15.88 -4.66
C ARG A 80 9.97 -16.22 -3.19
N LEU A 81 9.04 -15.49 -2.58
CA LEU A 81 8.60 -15.74 -1.21
C LEU A 81 7.99 -17.14 -1.06
N ARG A 82 7.17 -17.58 -2.01
CA ARG A 82 6.63 -18.96 -2.00
C ARG A 82 7.72 -20.02 -1.95
N ARG A 83 8.80 -19.84 -2.70
CA ARG A 83 9.93 -20.77 -2.69
C ARG A 83 10.62 -20.79 -1.33
N VAL A 84 10.83 -19.63 -0.72
CA VAL A 84 11.43 -19.52 0.63
C VAL A 84 10.56 -20.25 1.64
N LEU A 85 9.25 -20.00 1.64
CA LEU A 85 8.32 -20.63 2.58
C LEU A 85 8.16 -22.14 2.35
N ALA A 86 8.28 -22.60 1.12
CA ALA A 86 8.26 -24.03 0.79
C ALA A 86 9.53 -24.76 1.23
N ALA A 87 10.68 -24.08 1.19
CA ALA A 87 11.95 -24.63 1.63
C ALA A 87 12.06 -24.66 3.17
N ASP A 88 11.48 -23.69 3.85
CA ASP A 88 11.51 -23.59 5.29
C ASP A 88 10.15 -23.12 5.86
N PRO A 89 9.38 -24.05 6.45
CA PRO A 89 8.11 -23.70 7.09
C PRO A 89 8.26 -22.71 8.25
N GLY A 90 9.41 -22.64 8.92
CA GLY A 90 9.69 -21.67 9.98
C GLY A 90 9.72 -20.23 9.47
N ALA A 91 10.05 -20.05 8.19
CA ALA A 91 10.04 -18.74 7.54
C ALA A 91 8.66 -18.06 7.52
N VAL A 92 7.56 -18.80 7.69
CA VAL A 92 6.20 -18.23 7.76
C VAL A 92 6.08 -17.28 8.95
N ALA A 93 6.52 -17.72 10.13
CA ALA A 93 6.47 -16.91 11.34
C ALA A 93 7.40 -15.70 11.23
N GLU A 94 8.58 -15.87 10.65
CA GLU A 94 9.55 -14.78 10.42
C GLU A 94 9.00 -13.75 9.43
N LEU A 95 8.37 -14.20 8.35
CA LEU A 95 7.76 -13.29 7.37
C LEU A 95 6.62 -12.47 7.98
N ARG A 96 5.79 -13.09 8.84
CA ARG A 96 4.74 -12.37 9.58
C ARG A 96 5.35 -11.31 10.50
N ALA A 97 6.36 -11.67 11.29
CA ALA A 97 7.04 -10.74 12.16
C ALA A 97 7.68 -9.58 11.38
N LEU A 98 8.30 -9.89 10.23
CA LEU A 98 8.87 -8.88 9.33
C LEU A 98 7.79 -7.92 8.81
N LEU A 99 6.64 -8.44 8.39
CA LEU A 99 5.54 -7.61 7.91
C LEU A 99 4.95 -6.72 9.01
N ASP A 100 4.80 -7.24 10.23
CA ASP A 100 4.33 -6.47 11.38
C ASP A 100 5.29 -5.32 11.71
N GLU A 101 6.58 -5.55 11.55
CA GLU A 101 7.62 -4.57 11.78
C GLU A 101 7.72 -3.52 10.67
N LEU A 102 7.49 -3.93 9.42
CA LEU A 102 7.52 -3.07 8.24
C LEU A 102 6.17 -2.37 7.98
N ALA A 103 5.09 -2.83 8.59
CA ALA A 103 3.82 -2.14 8.52
C ALA A 103 3.99 -0.71 9.04
N PRO A 104 3.45 0.31 8.35
CA PRO A 104 3.44 1.64 8.90
C PRO A 104 2.76 1.57 10.27
N PRO A 105 3.26 2.30 11.30
CA PRO A 105 2.60 2.30 12.58
C PRO A 105 1.14 2.63 12.32
N ALA A 106 0.25 1.71 12.67
CA ALA A 106 -1.17 2.00 12.69
C ALA A 106 -1.26 3.27 13.53
N ALA A 107 -1.76 4.36 12.92
CA ALA A 107 -1.98 5.57 13.68
C ALA A 107 -2.68 5.11 14.95
N ALA A 108 -2.08 5.41 16.09
CA ALA A 108 -2.61 5.01 17.38
C ALA A 108 -3.90 5.81 17.60
N ASP A 109 -4.93 5.43 16.87
CA ASP A 109 -6.27 5.89 17.08
C ASP A 109 -6.81 5.14 18.27
N GLY A 110 -7.04 5.97 19.27
CA GLY A 110 -7.50 5.58 20.55
C GLY A 110 -8.62 4.55 20.49
N ALA A 111 -8.68 3.78 21.51
CA ALA A 111 -9.53 2.68 21.90
C ALA A 111 -11.05 2.86 21.74
N ASP A 112 -11.50 3.46 20.67
CA ASP A 112 -12.91 3.52 20.30
C ASP A 112 -13.06 3.02 18.87
N GLY A 113 -13.57 1.81 18.70
CA GLY A 113 -13.78 1.03 17.48
C GLY A 113 -14.42 1.72 16.26
N ARG A 114 -14.03 2.95 15.99
CA ARG A 114 -14.39 3.72 14.81
C ARG A 114 -13.12 3.87 13.96
N GLY A 115 -12.98 3.00 12.97
CA GLY A 115 -11.87 3.04 12.04
C GLY A 115 -11.75 4.43 11.39
N ALA A 116 -10.67 5.13 11.66
CA ALA A 116 -10.35 6.36 10.95
C ALA A 116 -10.02 6.03 9.49
N VAL A 117 -10.78 6.59 8.57
CA VAL A 117 -10.47 6.56 7.15
C VAL A 117 -9.55 7.74 6.85
N HIS A 118 -8.25 7.46 6.71
CA HIS A 118 -7.31 8.48 6.26
C HIS A 118 -7.34 8.53 4.73
N ASN A 119 -7.95 9.55 4.20
CA ASN A 119 -8.00 9.78 2.77
C ASN A 119 -7.27 11.09 2.45
N THR A 120 -6.08 10.98 1.89
CA THR A 120 -5.27 12.13 1.49
C THR A 120 -5.58 12.45 0.03
N MET A 121 -6.33 13.52 -0.22
CA MET A 121 -6.51 14.08 -1.56
C MET A 121 -5.43 15.11 -1.85
N ASN A 122 -4.59 14.80 -2.85
CA ASN A 122 -3.69 15.76 -3.46
C ASN A 122 -4.33 16.27 -4.76
N GLY A 123 -5.06 17.36 -4.69
CA GLY A 123 -5.70 17.96 -5.86
C GLY A 123 -6.74 19.02 -5.51
N GLU A 124 -6.98 19.95 -6.42
CA GLU A 124 -8.05 20.94 -6.30
C GLU A 124 -9.39 20.28 -6.58
N ALA A 125 -10.24 20.18 -5.55
CA ALA A 125 -11.61 19.70 -5.70
C ALA A 125 -12.55 20.87 -5.97
N TRP A 126 -13.18 20.87 -7.14
CA TRP A 126 -14.24 21.81 -7.50
C TRP A 126 -15.60 21.14 -7.23
N GLY A 127 -16.28 21.59 -6.19
CA GLY A 127 -17.61 21.11 -5.87
C GLY A 127 -17.76 20.54 -4.45
N SER A 128 -18.99 20.14 -4.11
CA SER A 128 -19.30 19.52 -2.82
C SER A 128 -18.80 18.09 -2.80
N PHE A 129 -17.77 17.83 -2.03
CA PHE A 129 -17.22 16.49 -1.83
C PHE A 129 -17.61 15.97 -0.45
N VAL A 130 -18.24 14.80 -0.39
CA VAL A 130 -18.65 14.16 0.85
C VAL A 130 -18.00 12.79 0.95
N GLN A 131 -17.22 12.59 1.99
CA GLN A 131 -16.51 11.37 2.28
C GLN A 131 -16.82 10.89 3.70
N GLY A 132 -17.34 9.70 3.82
CA GLY A 132 -17.67 9.12 5.12
C GLY A 132 -18.12 7.66 5.01
N ARG A 133 -18.10 6.99 6.14
CA ARG A 133 -18.45 5.57 6.27
C ARG A 133 -19.95 5.29 6.41
N ASP A 134 -20.67 6.25 6.95
CA ASP A 134 -22.12 6.16 7.22
C ASP A 134 -22.84 7.35 6.62
N PHE A 135 -23.66 7.09 5.61
CA PHE A 135 -24.47 8.10 4.92
C PHE A 135 -25.94 8.06 5.34
N SER A 136 -26.24 7.48 6.49
CA SER A 136 -27.60 7.49 7.03
C SER A 136 -28.01 8.93 7.34
N ASN A 137 -28.94 9.48 6.58
CA ASN A 137 -29.47 10.85 6.71
C ASN A 137 -28.65 11.99 6.10
N LEU A 138 -27.88 11.77 5.04
CA LEU A 138 -27.26 12.87 4.34
C LEU A 138 -28.22 13.45 3.29
N THR A 139 -28.69 14.68 3.52
CA THR A 139 -29.43 15.47 2.51
C THR A 139 -28.46 16.46 1.88
N ILE A 140 -28.01 16.20 0.66
CA ILE A 140 -27.23 17.16 -0.12
C ILE A 140 -28.23 18.12 -0.76
N GLY A 141 -28.30 19.34 -0.24
CA GLY A 141 -29.10 20.40 -0.84
C GLY A 141 -28.57 20.71 -2.25
N ALA A 142 -29.42 20.57 -3.26
CA ALA A 142 -29.12 21.09 -4.58
C ALA A 142 -28.95 22.62 -4.51
N PRO A 143 -28.01 23.22 -5.26
CA PRO A 143 -27.93 24.67 -5.33
C PRO A 143 -29.28 25.22 -5.77
N GLY A 144 -29.83 26.10 -4.95
CA GLY A 144 -31.16 26.67 -5.16
C GLY A 144 -31.26 27.30 -6.55
N THR A 145 -32.21 26.84 -7.33
CA THR A 145 -32.61 27.49 -8.59
C THR A 145 -33.04 28.93 -8.26
N PRO A 146 -32.50 29.95 -8.88
CA PRO A 146 -33.01 31.32 -8.67
C PRO A 146 -34.46 31.34 -9.08
N GLY A 147 -35.31 31.77 -8.16
CA GLY A 147 -36.75 31.88 -8.39
C GLY A 147 -37.07 32.82 -9.56
N PRO A 148 -38.16 32.58 -10.28
CA PRO A 148 -38.57 33.42 -11.43
C PRO A 148 -38.79 34.85 -10.97
N PRO A 149 -38.46 35.87 -11.77
CA PRO A 149 -38.69 37.25 -11.46
C PRO A 149 -40.20 37.50 -11.32
N GLY A 150 -40.58 38.16 -10.23
CA GLY A 150 -41.98 38.53 -9.96
C GLY A 150 -42.54 39.42 -11.09
N PRO A 151 -43.86 39.40 -11.29
CA PRO A 151 -44.50 40.21 -12.36
C PRO A 151 -44.36 41.72 -12.08
N PRO A 152 -44.20 42.54 -13.10
CA PRO A 152 -44.12 43.99 -12.93
C PRO A 152 -45.46 44.54 -12.42
N GLY A 153 -45.37 45.31 -11.37
CA GLY A 153 -46.55 45.97 -10.78
C GLY A 153 -47.23 46.86 -11.81
N SER A 154 -48.52 46.64 -11.95
CA SER A 154 -49.39 47.57 -12.70
C SER A 154 -49.67 48.83 -11.85
N LEU A 155 -49.50 49.94 -12.48
CA LEU A 155 -49.99 51.22 -12.01
C LEU A 155 -51.50 51.29 -12.21
#